data_9d151b320b7420295cc0e8584184f232
#
_entry.id   9d151b320b7420295cc0e8584184f232
#
_cell.length_a   1.000
_cell.length_b   1.000
_cell.length_c   1.000
_cell.angle_alpha   90.00
_cell.angle_beta   90.00
_cell.angle_gamma   90.00
#
_symmetry.space_group_name_H-M   'P 1'
#
loop_
_entity.id
_entity.type
_entity.pdbx_description
1 polymer ?
#
loop_
_entity_poly.entity_id
_entity_poly.type
_entity_poly.pdbx_seq_one_letter_code
_entity_poly.pdbx_strand_id
1 'polypeptide(L)'
;MFIMRLFSSTSLILLLSFGSLLADQIYISPDKNIQERFQETLILAKPGDEIILAAGIYEFTDGLSLDVDDIKLSGAGHDKTILSFTNQITGAQGLLVTSDNVILKDFAIEDTKGDAIKVKGSNGIYFINIRTEWTGGPKSTNGAYGLYPVESKNVLIDGCIAIGASDAGIYVGQSENIIVRNSRAEYNVAGIEIENSNNADVYNNLTTHNTGGILIFDLPDLPKQGGHTIRVFDNQSIQNDTPNFAPEGNIVGEVPRGTGIIVMASENVEIFNNEIGNNATVNLAVVAGEDSDDPNYQKFPKRIQIHNNQFGPVGFDPDERGALGPILVEIASENIPDIMWDGILPFWQYLLGQPADEKLVIDSNGDATFINLDAFWYVVLPYFHQPETDIDVFSGNISPLPAVQLVFPD
;
A
#
# COMPACT_ATOMS: atom_id res chain seq x y z
N MET A 1 -50.81 -17.41 -69.72
CA MET A 1 -50.91 -18.36 -68.65
C MET A 1 -49.54 -18.39 -67.95
N PHE A 2 -49.38 -17.49 -66.93
CA PHE A 2 -48.16 -17.35 -66.15
C PHE A 2 -48.44 -17.88 -64.74
N ILE A 3 -47.69 -18.91 -64.29
CA ILE A 3 -47.85 -19.51 -63.01
C ILE A 3 -46.78 -18.81 -62.07
N MET A 4 -47.26 -18.05 -61.11
CA MET A 4 -46.47 -17.45 -60.05
C MET A 4 -46.28 -18.44 -58.94
N ARG A 5 -45.03 -18.91 -58.69
CA ARG A 5 -44.65 -19.73 -57.55
C ARG A 5 -44.36 -18.81 -56.36
N LEU A 6 -45.16 -18.89 -55.29
CA LEU A 6 -44.85 -18.33 -53.98
C LEU A 6 -43.77 -19.19 -53.28
N PHE A 7 -42.64 -18.57 -52.98
CA PHE A 7 -41.69 -19.15 -52.01
C PHE A 7 -42.06 -18.64 -50.61
N SER A 8 -42.50 -19.54 -49.78
CA SER A 8 -42.69 -19.35 -48.33
C SER A 8 -41.33 -19.49 -47.66
N SER A 9 -40.72 -18.38 -47.20
CA SER A 9 -39.53 -18.43 -46.36
C SER A 9 -39.95 -18.52 -44.89
N THR A 10 -39.80 -19.72 -44.34
CA THR A 10 -39.96 -19.96 -42.89
C THR A 10 -38.70 -19.49 -42.20
N SER A 11 -38.72 -18.31 -41.56
CA SER A 11 -37.64 -17.85 -40.67
C SER A 11 -37.68 -18.63 -39.34
N LEU A 12 -36.70 -19.48 -39.13
CA LEU A 12 -36.48 -20.15 -37.87
C LEU A 12 -35.83 -19.16 -36.89
N ILE A 13 -36.60 -18.60 -35.98
CA ILE A 13 -36.10 -17.75 -34.91
C ILE A 13 -35.50 -18.71 -33.86
N LEU A 14 -34.18 -18.79 -33.79
CA LEU A 14 -33.45 -19.47 -32.75
C LEU A 14 -33.49 -18.57 -31.50
N LEU A 15 -34.40 -18.84 -30.58
CA LEU A 15 -34.39 -18.25 -29.24
C LEU A 15 -33.21 -18.82 -28.45
N LEU A 16 -32.08 -18.13 -28.47
CA LEU A 16 -31.01 -18.34 -27.49
C LEU A 16 -31.54 -17.87 -26.13
N SER A 17 -32.01 -18.79 -25.31
CA SER A 17 -32.23 -18.56 -23.90
C SER A 17 -30.86 -18.37 -23.23
N PHE A 18 -30.44 -17.12 -23.02
CA PHE A 18 -29.44 -16.84 -22.02
C PHE A 18 -30.06 -17.16 -20.67
N GLY A 19 -29.83 -18.38 -20.19
CA GLY A 19 -30.04 -18.68 -18.80
C GLY A 19 -29.11 -17.77 -17.99
N SER A 20 -29.67 -16.83 -17.23
CA SER A 20 -28.93 -16.17 -16.17
C SER A 20 -28.46 -17.32 -15.26
N LEU A 21 -27.17 -17.60 -15.21
CA LEU A 21 -26.58 -18.39 -14.14
C LEU A 21 -26.94 -17.62 -12.86
N LEU A 22 -27.83 -18.17 -12.07
CA LEU A 22 -28.08 -17.65 -10.73
C LEU A 22 -26.80 -17.93 -9.95
N ALA A 23 -26.24 -16.91 -9.31
CA ALA A 23 -25.13 -17.05 -8.39
C ALA A 23 -25.55 -17.99 -7.26
N ASP A 24 -24.76 -19.02 -7.00
CA ASP A 24 -25.01 -19.95 -5.90
C ASP A 24 -24.39 -19.38 -4.61
N GLN A 25 -25.09 -19.62 -3.48
CA GLN A 25 -24.52 -19.36 -2.16
C GLN A 25 -24.01 -20.66 -1.57
N ILE A 26 -22.70 -20.73 -1.32
CA ILE A 26 -22.00 -21.90 -0.81
C ILE A 26 -21.59 -21.65 0.64
N TYR A 27 -22.19 -22.39 1.56
CA TYR A 27 -21.96 -22.24 3.00
C TYR A 27 -20.88 -23.19 3.49
N ILE A 28 -19.86 -22.66 4.16
CA ILE A 28 -18.73 -23.39 4.72
C ILE A 28 -18.70 -23.16 6.23
N SER A 29 -18.55 -24.24 6.99
CA SER A 29 -18.34 -24.20 8.45
C SER A 29 -17.02 -24.88 8.81
N PRO A 30 -16.32 -24.49 9.89
CA PRO A 30 -15.08 -25.15 10.28
C PRO A 30 -15.32 -26.60 10.67
N ASP A 31 -14.45 -27.50 10.21
CA ASP A 31 -14.39 -28.91 10.58
C ASP A 31 -12.98 -29.47 10.39
N LYS A 32 -12.81 -30.77 10.68
CA LYS A 32 -11.50 -31.46 10.63
C LYS A 32 -10.95 -31.61 9.21
N ASN A 33 -11.79 -31.54 8.18
CA ASN A 33 -11.40 -31.71 6.77
C ASN A 33 -11.43 -30.35 6.03
N ILE A 34 -11.38 -29.24 6.77
CA ILE A 34 -11.60 -27.92 6.20
C ILE A 34 -10.57 -27.56 5.13
N GLN A 35 -9.32 -28.00 5.25
CA GLN A 35 -8.28 -27.75 4.26
C GLN A 35 -8.69 -28.22 2.86
N GLU A 36 -9.04 -29.49 2.73
CA GLU A 36 -9.43 -30.06 1.44
C GLU A 36 -10.76 -29.50 0.94
N ARG A 37 -11.77 -29.46 1.81
CA ARG A 37 -13.10 -29.01 1.44
C ARG A 37 -13.16 -27.55 1.03
N PHE A 38 -12.44 -26.67 1.73
CA PHE A 38 -12.42 -25.26 1.36
C PHE A 38 -11.64 -25.05 0.07
N GLN A 39 -10.47 -25.68 -0.09
CA GLN A 39 -9.71 -25.60 -1.34
C GLN A 39 -10.50 -26.16 -2.52
N GLU A 40 -11.22 -27.29 -2.35
CA GLU A 40 -12.10 -27.83 -3.38
C GLU A 40 -13.23 -26.84 -3.73
N THR A 41 -13.81 -26.18 -2.75
CA THR A 41 -14.84 -25.14 -2.97
C THR A 41 -14.27 -23.97 -3.78
N LEU A 42 -13.09 -23.47 -3.45
CA LEU A 42 -12.44 -22.37 -4.18
C LEU A 42 -12.13 -22.74 -5.64
N ILE A 43 -11.81 -24.02 -5.92
CA ILE A 43 -11.52 -24.53 -7.28
C ILE A 43 -12.83 -24.75 -8.08
N LEU A 44 -13.89 -25.26 -7.45
CA LEU A 44 -15.11 -25.64 -8.13
C LEU A 44 -16.17 -24.54 -8.19
N ALA A 45 -15.96 -23.43 -7.51
CA ALA A 45 -16.81 -22.24 -7.59
C ALA A 45 -16.96 -21.76 -9.05
N LYS A 46 -18.06 -21.12 -9.34
CA LYS A 46 -18.34 -20.56 -10.66
C LYS A 46 -18.41 -19.04 -10.57
N PRO A 47 -18.09 -18.33 -11.65
CA PRO A 47 -18.23 -16.88 -11.69
C PRO A 47 -19.64 -16.44 -11.21
N GLY A 48 -19.65 -15.51 -10.26
CA GLY A 48 -20.84 -15.01 -9.59
C GLY A 48 -21.18 -15.69 -8.26
N ASP A 49 -20.54 -16.80 -7.91
CA ASP A 49 -20.82 -17.48 -6.63
C ASP A 49 -20.40 -16.66 -5.41
N GLU A 50 -21.17 -16.77 -4.34
CA GLU A 50 -20.83 -16.26 -3.02
C GLU A 50 -20.49 -17.41 -2.07
N ILE A 51 -19.23 -17.46 -1.60
CA ILE A 51 -18.76 -18.41 -0.60
C ILE A 51 -18.88 -17.74 0.78
N ILE A 52 -19.71 -18.32 1.65
CA ILE A 52 -20.05 -17.77 2.95
C ILE A 52 -19.44 -18.64 4.05
N LEU A 53 -18.49 -18.07 4.79
CA LEU A 53 -17.84 -18.70 5.92
C LEU A 53 -18.63 -18.43 7.20
N ALA A 54 -19.07 -19.47 7.88
CA ALA A 54 -19.69 -19.35 9.20
C ALA A 54 -18.68 -18.78 10.22
N ALA A 55 -19.18 -18.27 11.34
CA ALA A 55 -18.34 -17.92 12.47
C ALA A 55 -17.60 -19.16 13.00
N GLY A 56 -16.31 -19.01 13.31
CA GLY A 56 -15.44 -20.05 13.85
C GLY A 56 -14.01 -19.92 13.44
N ILE A 57 -13.15 -20.79 13.96
CA ILE A 57 -11.74 -20.88 13.63
C ILE A 57 -11.56 -22.02 12.61
N TYR A 58 -10.94 -21.71 11.49
CA TYR A 58 -10.60 -22.60 10.39
C TYR A 58 -9.12 -22.87 10.44
N GLU A 59 -8.72 -24.10 10.75
CA GLU A 59 -7.29 -24.46 10.90
C GLU A 59 -6.73 -25.00 9.59
N PHE A 60 -5.69 -24.33 9.07
CA PHE A 60 -5.05 -24.68 7.81
C PHE A 60 -3.60 -25.13 8.03
N THR A 61 -3.17 -26.12 7.27
CA THR A 61 -1.79 -26.63 7.23
C THR A 61 -1.09 -26.32 5.91
N ASP A 62 -1.82 -25.81 4.93
CA ASP A 62 -1.32 -25.43 3.61
C ASP A 62 -2.00 -24.13 3.15
N GLY A 63 -1.37 -23.44 2.19
CA GLY A 63 -1.95 -22.25 1.57
C GLY A 63 -3.23 -22.57 0.79
N LEU A 64 -4.06 -21.55 0.59
CA LEU A 64 -5.29 -21.60 -0.20
C LEU A 64 -5.09 -20.83 -1.51
N SER A 65 -5.80 -21.23 -2.57
CA SER A 65 -5.74 -20.58 -3.88
C SER A 65 -7.12 -20.38 -4.47
N LEU A 66 -7.42 -19.19 -4.96
CA LEU A 66 -8.62 -18.80 -5.67
C LEU A 66 -8.23 -18.25 -7.05
N ASP A 67 -8.67 -18.95 -8.11
CA ASP A 67 -8.40 -18.60 -9.52
C ASP A 67 -9.70 -18.62 -10.34
N VAL A 68 -10.79 -18.14 -9.77
CA VAL A 68 -12.11 -18.03 -10.41
C VAL A 68 -12.57 -16.58 -10.30
N ASP A 69 -12.94 -16.01 -11.45
CA ASP A 69 -13.42 -14.63 -11.53
C ASP A 69 -14.78 -14.43 -10.88
N ASP A 70 -15.10 -13.18 -10.54
CA ASP A 70 -16.42 -12.77 -10.04
C ASP A 70 -16.84 -13.48 -8.74
N ILE A 71 -15.90 -13.84 -7.87
CA ILE A 71 -16.18 -14.52 -6.60
C ILE A 71 -16.28 -13.53 -5.44
N LYS A 72 -17.28 -13.75 -4.60
CA LYS A 72 -17.38 -13.11 -3.29
C LYS A 72 -17.11 -14.13 -2.19
N LEU A 73 -16.06 -13.92 -1.41
CA LEU A 73 -15.75 -14.69 -0.21
C LEU A 73 -16.03 -13.84 1.02
N SER A 74 -17.00 -14.24 1.82
CA SER A 74 -17.47 -13.48 2.99
C SER A 74 -17.49 -14.30 4.26
N GLY A 75 -17.06 -13.70 5.38
CA GLY A 75 -17.17 -14.25 6.72
C GLY A 75 -18.31 -13.60 7.52
N ALA A 76 -18.38 -13.93 8.80
CA ALA A 76 -19.34 -13.35 9.76
C ALA A 76 -18.77 -12.10 10.51
N GLY A 77 -17.61 -11.62 10.12
CA GLY A 77 -16.85 -10.55 10.75
C GLY A 77 -15.42 -11.01 11.07
N HIS A 78 -14.45 -10.10 10.95
CA HIS A 78 -13.03 -10.43 11.13
C HIS A 78 -12.67 -10.91 12.56
N ASP A 79 -13.52 -10.66 13.56
CA ASP A 79 -13.36 -11.17 14.92
C ASP A 79 -14.12 -12.50 15.16
N LYS A 80 -14.86 -12.98 14.17
CA LYS A 80 -15.72 -14.16 14.29
C LYS A 80 -15.34 -15.28 13.34
N THR A 81 -14.88 -14.96 12.15
CA THR A 81 -14.44 -15.92 11.14
C THR A 81 -12.93 -15.75 10.98
N ILE A 82 -12.18 -16.74 11.47
CA ILE A 82 -10.71 -16.68 11.53
C ILE A 82 -10.13 -17.85 10.75
N LEU A 83 -9.37 -17.56 9.72
CA LEU A 83 -8.56 -18.51 8.97
C LEU A 83 -7.17 -18.56 9.60
N SER A 84 -6.95 -19.56 10.46
CA SER A 84 -5.71 -19.72 11.20
C SER A 84 -4.70 -20.59 10.45
N PHE A 85 -3.52 -20.05 10.22
CA PHE A 85 -2.38 -20.72 9.61
C PHE A 85 -1.27 -21.02 10.63
N THR A 86 -1.57 -20.98 11.92
CA THR A 86 -0.61 -21.31 13.00
C THR A 86 0.10 -22.65 12.78
N ASN A 87 -0.61 -23.63 12.18
CA ASN A 87 -0.08 -24.96 11.88
C ASN A 87 0.37 -25.12 10.41
N GLN A 88 0.56 -24.04 9.68
CA GLN A 88 0.97 -24.10 8.26
C GLN A 88 2.31 -24.79 8.08
N ILE A 89 2.37 -25.79 7.22
CA ILE A 89 3.56 -26.59 6.89
C ILE A 89 4.13 -26.17 5.54
N THR A 90 3.24 -25.98 4.57
CA THR A 90 3.57 -25.67 3.16
C THR A 90 2.82 -24.43 2.68
N GLY A 91 3.19 -23.96 1.50
CA GLY A 91 2.62 -22.72 0.94
C GLY A 91 3.42 -21.47 1.33
N ALA A 92 3.49 -20.52 0.42
CA ALA A 92 4.17 -19.24 0.62
C ALA A 92 3.20 -18.13 1.06
N GLN A 93 1.89 -18.39 1.02
CA GLN A 93 0.83 -17.46 1.40
C GLN A 93 -0.25 -18.19 2.23
N GLY A 94 -1.09 -17.41 2.93
CA GLY A 94 -2.34 -17.92 3.48
C GLY A 94 -3.37 -18.11 2.37
N LEU A 95 -3.70 -17.02 1.65
CA LEU A 95 -4.59 -17.05 0.49
C LEU A 95 -3.91 -16.38 -0.71
N LEU A 96 -3.85 -17.09 -1.83
CA LEU A 96 -3.46 -16.56 -3.14
C LEU A 96 -4.71 -16.33 -3.99
N VAL A 97 -4.83 -15.14 -4.60
CA VAL A 97 -5.87 -14.79 -5.57
C VAL A 97 -5.19 -14.39 -6.88
N THR A 98 -5.62 -15.00 -7.98
CA THR A 98 -5.09 -14.72 -9.33
C THR A 98 -6.20 -14.38 -10.34
N SER A 99 -7.41 -14.18 -9.86
CA SER A 99 -8.64 -13.94 -10.65
C SER A 99 -9.15 -12.50 -10.53
N ASP A 100 -10.03 -12.11 -11.43
CA ASP A 100 -10.61 -10.78 -11.54
C ASP A 100 -11.93 -10.64 -10.77
N ASN A 101 -12.28 -9.40 -10.39
CA ASN A 101 -13.55 -9.03 -9.74
C ASN A 101 -13.82 -9.82 -8.44
N VAL A 102 -12.81 -9.96 -7.58
CA VAL A 102 -12.95 -10.70 -6.32
C VAL A 102 -13.23 -9.77 -5.16
N ILE A 103 -14.22 -10.13 -4.34
CA ILE A 103 -14.56 -9.45 -3.09
C ILE A 103 -14.19 -10.36 -1.93
N LEU A 104 -13.26 -9.92 -1.08
CA LEU A 104 -12.88 -10.57 0.18
C LEU A 104 -13.44 -9.73 1.33
N LYS A 105 -14.27 -10.33 2.18
CA LYS A 105 -15.02 -9.53 3.15
C LYS A 105 -15.25 -10.23 4.49
N ASP A 106 -15.12 -9.46 5.60
CA ASP A 106 -15.59 -9.83 6.93
C ASP A 106 -14.96 -11.11 7.51
N PHE A 107 -13.65 -11.32 7.34
CA PHE A 107 -12.91 -12.42 7.98
C PHE A 107 -11.49 -12.01 8.34
N ALA A 108 -10.80 -12.84 9.15
CA ALA A 108 -9.39 -12.67 9.45
C ALA A 108 -8.54 -13.81 8.87
N ILE A 109 -7.26 -13.49 8.58
CA ILE A 109 -6.19 -14.46 8.34
C ILE A 109 -5.10 -14.24 9.38
N GLU A 110 -4.73 -15.29 10.09
CA GLU A 110 -3.78 -15.23 11.19
C GLU A 110 -2.60 -16.20 11.00
N ASP A 111 -1.41 -15.75 11.43
CA ASP A 111 -0.20 -16.55 11.63
C ASP A 111 0.28 -17.33 10.40
N THR A 112 0.21 -16.73 9.23
CA THR A 112 0.77 -17.31 8.00
C THR A 112 2.30 -17.35 8.05
N LYS A 113 2.93 -18.33 7.38
CA LYS A 113 4.39 -18.38 7.24
C LYS A 113 4.95 -17.34 6.29
N GLY A 114 4.22 -17.02 5.24
CA GLY A 114 4.53 -15.99 4.28
C GLY A 114 3.43 -14.92 4.27
N ASP A 115 3.13 -14.34 3.12
CA ASP A 115 2.12 -13.30 2.98
C ASP A 115 0.75 -13.79 3.46
N ALA A 116 -0.04 -12.93 4.12
CA ALA A 116 -1.36 -13.36 4.57
C ALA A 116 -2.33 -13.49 3.40
N ILE A 117 -2.55 -12.42 2.63
CA ILE A 117 -3.34 -12.46 1.39
C ILE A 117 -2.54 -11.85 0.26
N LYS A 118 -2.14 -12.67 -0.70
CA LYS A 118 -1.49 -12.22 -1.93
C LYS A 118 -2.48 -12.22 -3.08
N VAL A 119 -2.56 -11.09 -3.80
CA VAL A 119 -3.32 -10.98 -5.04
C VAL A 119 -2.37 -10.59 -6.15
N LYS A 120 -2.36 -11.35 -7.23
CA LYS A 120 -1.45 -11.09 -8.35
C LYS A 120 -2.18 -10.95 -9.68
N GLY A 121 -2.00 -9.78 -10.31
CA GLY A 121 -2.48 -9.54 -11.68
C GLY A 121 -3.98 -9.32 -11.81
N SER A 122 -4.69 -9.17 -10.71
CA SER A 122 -6.15 -9.02 -10.68
C SER A 122 -6.63 -7.64 -11.17
N ASN A 123 -7.71 -7.62 -11.93
CA ASN A 123 -8.45 -6.42 -12.24
C ASN A 123 -9.78 -6.40 -11.47
N GLY A 124 -9.88 -5.56 -10.46
CA GLY A 124 -11.00 -5.54 -9.52
C GLY A 124 -10.77 -6.47 -8.34
N ILE A 125 -10.07 -5.98 -7.33
CA ILE A 125 -9.92 -6.67 -6.03
C ILE A 125 -10.38 -5.76 -4.90
N TYR A 126 -11.25 -6.28 -4.05
CA TYR A 126 -11.91 -5.51 -3.00
C TYR A 126 -11.74 -6.22 -1.66
N PHE A 127 -10.93 -5.62 -0.77
CA PHE A 127 -10.77 -6.04 0.61
C PHE A 127 -11.67 -5.16 1.48
N ILE A 128 -12.65 -5.76 2.13
CA ILE A 128 -13.62 -5.03 2.95
C ILE A 128 -13.65 -5.64 4.35
N ASN A 129 -13.28 -4.87 5.37
CA ASN A 129 -13.30 -5.33 6.76
C ASN A 129 -12.54 -6.66 6.96
N ILE A 130 -11.34 -6.77 6.38
CA ILE A 130 -10.41 -7.88 6.54
C ILE A 130 -9.41 -7.56 7.65
N ARG A 131 -9.06 -8.55 8.47
CA ARG A 131 -7.92 -8.46 9.38
C ARG A 131 -6.85 -9.48 9.01
N THR A 132 -5.60 -9.01 8.95
CA THR A 132 -4.41 -9.87 8.86
C THR A 132 -3.56 -9.65 10.10
N GLU A 133 -3.12 -10.74 10.74
CA GLU A 133 -2.39 -10.61 12.00
C GLU A 133 -1.41 -11.76 12.24
N TRP A 134 -0.22 -11.40 12.73
CA TRP A 134 0.71 -12.34 13.37
C TRP A 134 0.58 -12.18 14.88
N THR A 135 -0.16 -13.09 15.50
CA THR A 135 -0.58 -13.01 16.91
C THR A 135 0.57 -13.08 17.90
N GLY A 136 1.73 -13.54 17.46
CA GLY A 136 2.98 -13.56 18.22
C GLY A 136 3.68 -12.21 18.37
N GLY A 137 3.13 -11.14 17.81
CA GLY A 137 3.71 -9.79 17.76
C GLY A 137 4.83 -9.63 16.71
N PRO A 138 5.47 -8.44 16.64
CA PRO A 138 6.50 -8.10 15.66
C PRO A 138 7.71 -9.03 15.70
N LYS A 139 8.02 -9.69 14.57
CA LYS A 139 9.19 -10.57 14.43
C LYS A 139 9.63 -10.61 12.98
N SER A 140 10.94 -10.65 12.72
CA SER A 140 11.50 -10.83 11.38
C SER A 140 11.14 -12.16 10.70
N THR A 141 10.61 -13.11 11.47
CA THR A 141 10.14 -14.41 10.96
C THR A 141 8.65 -14.42 10.59
N ASN A 142 7.94 -13.34 10.81
CA ASN A 142 6.57 -13.19 10.33
C ASN A 142 6.57 -13.09 8.80
N GLY A 143 5.43 -13.34 8.18
CA GLY A 143 5.28 -13.10 6.75
C GLY A 143 5.51 -11.63 6.38
N ALA A 144 5.91 -11.39 5.14
CA ALA A 144 6.27 -10.06 4.70
C ALA A 144 5.05 -9.12 4.66
N TYR A 145 3.97 -9.56 4.04
CA TYR A 145 2.84 -8.69 3.72
C TYR A 145 1.52 -9.19 4.31
N GLY A 146 0.75 -8.27 4.88
CA GLY A 146 -0.61 -8.56 5.33
C GLY A 146 -1.58 -8.59 4.15
N LEU A 147 -1.96 -7.45 3.61
CA LEU A 147 -2.73 -7.33 2.36
C LEU A 147 -1.75 -6.98 1.24
N TYR A 148 -1.65 -7.84 0.22
CA TYR A 148 -0.63 -7.76 -0.81
C TYR A 148 -1.19 -7.85 -2.24
N PRO A 149 -1.94 -6.86 -2.74
CA PRO A 149 -2.21 -6.74 -4.16
C PRO A 149 -0.99 -6.22 -4.91
N VAL A 150 -0.55 -6.97 -5.93
CA VAL A 150 0.58 -6.64 -6.80
C VAL A 150 0.23 -6.84 -8.27
N GLU A 151 0.78 -5.99 -9.15
CA GLU A 151 0.49 -6.00 -10.60
C GLU A 151 -1.02 -5.92 -10.90
N SER A 152 -1.80 -5.31 -10.01
CA SER A 152 -3.27 -5.32 -10.03
C SER A 152 -3.85 -3.97 -10.47
N LYS A 153 -5.15 -3.97 -10.83
CA LYS A 153 -5.90 -2.75 -11.18
C LYS A 153 -7.21 -2.68 -10.40
N ASN A 154 -7.71 -1.46 -10.19
CA ASN A 154 -8.96 -1.23 -9.50
C ASN A 154 -9.00 -1.91 -8.13
N VAL A 155 -8.07 -1.48 -7.27
CA VAL A 155 -7.85 -2.04 -5.93
C VAL A 155 -8.57 -1.20 -4.89
N LEU A 156 -9.41 -1.83 -4.07
CA LEU A 156 -10.01 -1.22 -2.89
C LEU A 156 -9.58 -1.96 -1.63
N ILE A 157 -9.09 -1.22 -0.64
CA ILE A 157 -8.86 -1.68 0.73
C ILE A 157 -9.64 -0.76 1.65
N ASP A 158 -10.72 -1.25 2.26
CA ASP A 158 -11.65 -0.45 3.05
C ASP A 158 -11.96 -1.10 4.40
N GLY A 159 -11.70 -0.38 5.48
CA GLY A 159 -11.99 -0.83 6.84
C GLY A 159 -11.14 -2.02 7.31
N CYS A 160 -9.95 -2.22 6.72
CA CYS A 160 -9.10 -3.35 7.02
C CYS A 160 -8.15 -3.09 8.19
N ILE A 161 -7.64 -4.18 8.78
CA ILE A 161 -6.68 -4.13 9.89
C ILE A 161 -5.49 -5.02 9.53
N ALA A 162 -4.26 -4.50 9.67
CA ALA A 162 -3.03 -5.26 9.40
C ALA A 162 -2.04 -5.13 10.56
N ILE A 163 -1.61 -6.27 11.13
CA ILE A 163 -0.82 -6.31 12.36
C ILE A 163 0.35 -7.28 12.24
N GLY A 164 1.56 -6.80 12.48
CA GLY A 164 2.73 -7.63 12.73
C GLY A 164 3.48 -8.13 11.49
N ALA A 165 3.24 -7.56 10.32
CA ALA A 165 3.95 -7.88 9.08
C ALA A 165 5.42 -7.47 9.16
N SER A 166 6.34 -8.33 8.67
CA SER A 166 7.78 -8.08 8.74
C SER A 166 8.30 -7.18 7.62
N ASP A 167 7.40 -6.75 6.74
CA ASP A 167 7.63 -5.77 5.69
C ASP A 167 6.48 -4.75 5.73
N ALA A 168 5.35 -4.95 5.06
CA ALA A 168 4.25 -4.01 5.12
C ALA A 168 2.91 -4.66 5.53
N GLY A 169 2.18 -3.98 6.44
CA GLY A 169 0.84 -4.42 6.83
C GLY A 169 -0.15 -4.36 5.66
N ILE A 170 -0.19 -3.23 4.98
CA ILE A 170 -0.93 -3.02 3.75
C ILE A 170 0.06 -2.59 2.67
N TYR A 171 0.29 -3.45 1.71
CA TYR A 171 1.15 -3.18 0.56
C TYR A 171 0.34 -3.19 -0.73
N VAL A 172 0.53 -2.18 -1.57
CA VAL A 172 -0.01 -2.15 -2.92
C VAL A 172 1.13 -1.81 -3.88
N GLY A 173 1.57 -2.81 -4.64
CA GLY A 173 2.72 -2.65 -5.54
C GLY A 173 2.39 -2.80 -7.02
N GLN A 174 3.07 -2.02 -7.86
CA GLN A 174 3.01 -2.12 -9.32
C GLN A 174 1.58 -2.11 -9.87
N SER A 175 0.69 -1.40 -9.19
CA SER A 175 -0.76 -1.42 -9.38
C SER A 175 -1.31 -0.07 -9.87
N GLU A 176 -2.59 -0.02 -10.22
CA GLU A 176 -3.23 1.16 -10.81
C GLU A 176 -4.67 1.31 -10.35
N ASN A 177 -5.12 2.55 -10.16
CA ASN A 177 -6.44 2.89 -9.63
C ASN A 177 -6.68 2.27 -8.25
N ILE A 178 -6.14 2.89 -7.23
CA ILE A 178 -6.03 2.33 -5.88
C ILE A 178 -6.76 3.23 -4.90
N ILE A 179 -7.56 2.64 -4.02
CA ILE A 179 -8.10 3.31 -2.84
C ILE A 179 -7.77 2.48 -1.60
N VAL A 180 -7.03 3.09 -0.65
CA VAL A 180 -6.81 2.55 0.70
C VAL A 180 -7.43 3.51 1.70
N ARG A 181 -8.47 3.06 2.40
CA ARG A 181 -9.21 3.95 3.30
C ARG A 181 -9.76 3.27 4.55
N ASN A 182 -10.08 4.08 5.57
CA ASN A 182 -10.76 3.66 6.80
C ASN A 182 -10.05 2.48 7.49
N SER A 183 -8.77 2.26 7.19
CA SER A 183 -8.00 1.10 7.61
C SER A 183 -7.03 1.42 8.72
N ARG A 184 -6.59 0.40 9.45
CA ARG A 184 -5.63 0.51 10.54
C ARG A 184 -4.46 -0.43 10.31
N ALA A 185 -3.23 0.10 10.39
CA ALA A 185 -2.00 -0.70 10.33
C ALA A 185 -1.17 -0.41 11.57
N GLU A 186 -0.81 -1.46 12.31
CA GLU A 186 -0.07 -1.32 13.56
C GLU A 186 0.92 -2.46 13.79
N TYR A 187 2.05 -2.15 14.43
CA TYR A 187 3.11 -3.12 14.75
C TYR A 187 3.72 -3.81 13.52
N ASN A 188 3.70 -3.16 12.35
CA ASN A 188 4.39 -3.61 11.14
C ASN A 188 5.73 -2.87 10.97
N VAL A 189 6.55 -3.28 10.02
CA VAL A 189 7.68 -2.43 9.60
C VAL A 189 7.11 -1.24 8.83
N ALA A 190 6.48 -1.42 7.69
CA ALA A 190 5.68 -0.38 7.06
C ALA A 190 4.20 -0.56 7.42
N GLY A 191 3.50 0.50 7.82
CA GLY A 191 2.07 0.44 8.06
C GLY A 191 1.30 0.27 6.75
N ILE A 192 1.40 1.27 5.88
CA ILE A 192 0.84 1.28 4.52
C ILE A 192 1.96 1.62 3.55
N GLU A 193 2.11 0.84 2.49
CA GLU A 193 3.09 1.06 1.44
C GLU A 193 2.43 1.05 0.06
N ILE A 194 2.68 2.10 -0.70
CA ILE A 194 2.29 2.23 -2.11
C ILE A 194 3.58 2.27 -2.92
N GLU A 195 3.87 1.19 -3.65
CA GLU A 195 5.14 1.02 -4.34
C GLU A 195 4.96 0.90 -5.85
N ASN A 196 5.72 1.65 -6.64
CA ASN A 196 5.72 1.60 -8.10
C ASN A 196 4.30 1.62 -8.71
N SER A 197 3.40 2.38 -8.12
CA SER A 197 1.97 2.35 -8.39
C SER A 197 1.44 3.70 -8.85
N ASN A 198 0.32 3.70 -9.56
CA ASN A 198 -0.22 4.91 -10.18
C ASN A 198 -1.67 5.14 -9.79
N ASN A 199 -2.03 6.41 -9.65
CA ASN A 199 -3.40 6.84 -9.38
C ASN A 199 -3.94 6.21 -8.11
N ALA A 200 -3.42 6.66 -6.95
CA ALA A 200 -3.77 6.14 -5.64
C ALA A 200 -4.31 7.23 -4.71
N ASP A 201 -5.37 6.90 -3.97
CA ASP A 201 -5.92 7.66 -2.85
C ASP A 201 -5.74 6.87 -1.56
N VAL A 202 -4.96 7.41 -0.61
CA VAL A 202 -4.73 6.84 0.72
C VAL A 202 -5.31 7.80 1.75
N TYR A 203 -6.46 7.47 2.36
CA TYR A 203 -7.14 8.43 3.24
C TYR A 203 -7.96 7.80 4.37
N ASN A 204 -8.22 8.60 5.42
CA ASN A 204 -8.93 8.19 6.63
C ASN A 204 -8.33 6.92 7.28
N ASN A 205 -7.02 6.71 7.17
CA ASN A 205 -6.34 5.58 7.78
C ASN A 205 -5.65 5.99 9.08
N LEU A 206 -5.45 5.01 9.95
CA LEU A 206 -4.60 5.12 11.13
C LEU A 206 -3.37 4.23 10.96
N THR A 207 -2.17 4.81 10.95
CA THR A 207 -0.91 4.09 11.05
C THR A 207 -0.23 4.44 12.36
N THR A 208 -0.09 3.44 13.23
CA THR A 208 0.44 3.67 14.58
C THR A 208 1.27 2.48 15.05
N HIS A 209 2.26 2.73 15.88
CA HIS A 209 3.16 1.68 16.37
C HIS A 209 3.81 0.84 15.26
N ASN A 210 4.03 1.40 14.06
CA ASN A 210 4.86 0.77 13.04
C ASN A 210 6.30 1.30 13.15
N THR A 211 7.23 0.75 12.39
CA THR A 211 8.55 1.39 12.20
C THR A 211 8.38 2.66 11.37
N GLY A 212 7.71 2.54 10.21
CA GLY A 212 7.27 3.66 9.38
C GLY A 212 5.75 3.60 9.14
N GLY A 213 5.08 4.76 9.15
CA GLY A 213 3.63 4.83 9.03
C GLY A 213 3.12 4.63 7.61
N ILE A 214 3.33 5.60 6.72
CA ILE A 214 2.91 5.55 5.30
C ILE A 214 4.13 5.77 4.41
N LEU A 215 4.39 4.83 3.51
CA LEU A 215 5.52 4.81 2.61
C LEU A 215 5.02 4.91 1.15
N ILE A 216 5.58 5.86 0.40
CA ILE A 216 5.28 6.05 -1.02
C ILE A 216 6.61 5.89 -1.77
N PHE A 217 6.82 4.72 -2.36
CA PHE A 217 8.10 4.35 -2.94
C PHE A 217 8.03 4.11 -4.44
N ASP A 218 9.12 4.45 -5.13
CA ASP A 218 9.43 3.94 -6.46
C ASP A 218 10.80 3.27 -6.41
N LEU A 219 10.88 2.01 -6.82
CA LEU A 219 12.07 1.18 -6.75
C LEU A 219 12.52 0.75 -8.14
N PRO A 220 13.84 0.55 -8.35
CA PRO A 220 14.38 0.04 -9.61
C PRO A 220 14.10 -1.45 -9.80
N ASP A 221 14.40 -1.94 -11.00
CA ASP A 221 14.44 -3.36 -11.36
C ASP A 221 13.12 -4.12 -11.18
N LEU A 222 11.99 -3.41 -11.12
CA LEU A 222 10.65 -3.98 -11.04
C LEU A 222 9.96 -3.95 -12.41
N PRO A 223 9.01 -4.88 -12.68
CA PRO A 223 8.27 -4.93 -13.94
C PRO A 223 7.53 -3.64 -14.30
N LYS A 224 7.02 -2.92 -13.30
CA LYS A 224 6.41 -1.61 -13.45
C LYS A 224 7.17 -0.60 -12.61
N GLN A 225 7.49 0.54 -13.20
CA GLN A 225 8.25 1.62 -12.59
C GLN A 225 7.55 2.96 -12.82
N GLY A 226 8.04 3.99 -12.14
CA GLY A 226 7.53 5.34 -12.25
C GLY A 226 6.22 5.53 -11.48
N GLY A 227 6.22 5.25 -10.18
CA GLY A 227 5.09 5.52 -9.29
C GLY A 227 4.71 7.00 -9.27
N HIS A 228 3.43 7.32 -9.54
CA HIS A 228 2.97 8.71 -9.65
C HIS A 228 1.49 8.91 -9.39
N THR A 229 1.09 10.16 -9.20
CA THR A 229 -0.30 10.60 -9.01
C THR A 229 -0.93 9.95 -7.79
N ILE A 230 -0.31 10.22 -6.63
CA ILE A 230 -0.68 9.62 -5.35
C ILE A 230 -1.14 10.74 -4.42
N ARG A 231 -2.31 10.58 -3.82
CA ARG A 231 -2.83 11.48 -2.78
C ARG A 231 -2.85 10.77 -1.44
N VAL A 232 -2.26 11.41 -0.43
CA VAL A 232 -2.24 10.94 0.96
C VAL A 232 -2.91 12.01 1.82
N PHE A 233 -4.12 11.75 2.29
CA PHE A 233 -4.91 12.80 2.95
C PHE A 233 -5.86 12.28 4.04
N ASP A 234 -6.18 13.15 4.98
CA ASP A 234 -7.09 12.84 6.09
C ASP A 234 -6.66 11.60 6.92
N ASN A 235 -5.36 11.24 6.92
CA ASN A 235 -4.83 10.13 7.70
C ASN A 235 -4.30 10.61 9.06
N GLN A 236 -4.22 9.66 9.99
CA GLN A 236 -3.44 9.79 11.22
C GLN A 236 -2.22 8.88 11.13
N SER A 237 -1.02 9.47 11.02
CA SER A 237 0.25 8.75 11.06
C SER A 237 1.01 9.15 12.32
N ILE A 238 0.69 8.46 13.41
CA ILE A 238 1.07 8.89 14.76
C ILE A 238 1.70 7.75 15.55
N GLN A 239 2.66 8.12 16.44
CA GLN A 239 3.27 7.16 17.37
C GLN A 239 3.89 5.94 16.66
N ASN A 240 4.56 6.13 15.51
CA ASN A 240 5.29 5.06 14.87
C ASN A 240 6.64 4.90 15.57
N ASP A 241 6.77 3.91 16.44
CA ASP A 241 7.85 3.75 17.40
C ASP A 241 8.39 2.30 17.52
N THR A 242 7.83 1.36 16.74
CA THR A 242 8.29 -0.04 16.75
C THR A 242 9.70 -0.15 16.16
N PRO A 243 10.66 -0.78 16.86
CA PRO A 243 11.97 -1.04 16.29
C PRO A 243 11.87 -1.78 14.96
N ASN A 244 12.68 -1.39 13.98
CA ASN A 244 12.68 -2.04 12.68
C ASN A 244 13.08 -3.52 12.83
N PHE A 245 12.20 -4.41 12.40
CA PHE A 245 12.37 -5.86 12.49
C PHE A 245 12.30 -6.54 11.12
N ALA A 246 12.45 -5.76 10.03
CA ALA A 246 12.53 -6.32 8.68
C ALA A 246 13.65 -7.37 8.59
N PRO A 247 13.46 -8.44 7.79
CA PRO A 247 14.55 -9.33 7.45
C PRO A 247 15.70 -8.57 6.79
N GLU A 248 16.93 -9.01 7.04
CA GLU A 248 18.13 -8.42 6.46
C GLU A 248 18.06 -8.42 4.92
N GLY A 249 18.36 -7.28 4.31
CA GLY A 249 18.35 -7.09 2.86
C GLY A 249 17.02 -6.60 2.27
N ASN A 250 15.97 -6.47 3.05
CA ASN A 250 14.74 -5.80 2.59
C ASN A 250 14.94 -4.28 2.61
N ILE A 251 14.43 -3.59 1.59
CA ILE A 251 14.56 -2.13 1.46
C ILE A 251 13.91 -1.38 2.62
N VAL A 252 12.79 -1.87 3.12
CA VAL A 252 12.11 -1.29 4.30
C VAL A 252 12.94 -1.42 5.59
N GLY A 253 14.00 -2.25 5.58
CA GLY A 253 14.98 -2.33 6.65
C GLY A 253 15.77 -1.04 6.86
N GLU A 254 15.86 -0.20 5.82
CA GLU A 254 16.54 1.11 5.88
C GLU A 254 15.63 2.24 6.37
N VAL A 255 14.32 2.00 6.52
CA VAL A 255 13.37 2.99 7.05
C VAL A 255 13.67 3.23 8.53
N PRO A 256 13.96 4.46 8.94
CA PRO A 256 14.21 4.77 10.35
C PRO A 256 12.97 4.51 11.20
N ARG A 257 13.15 3.90 12.36
CA ARG A 257 12.10 3.80 13.38
C ARG A 257 11.57 5.18 13.72
N GLY A 258 10.27 5.33 13.73
CA GLY A 258 9.65 6.61 14.04
C GLY A 258 9.56 7.55 12.86
N THR A 259 9.35 6.99 11.67
CA THR A 259 8.99 7.74 10.46
C THR A 259 7.47 7.79 10.34
N GLY A 260 6.90 8.99 10.23
CA GLY A 260 5.46 9.17 10.01
C GLY A 260 5.06 8.86 8.56
N ILE A 261 5.49 9.71 7.64
CA ILE A 261 5.28 9.55 6.19
C ILE A 261 6.63 9.71 5.49
N ILE A 262 6.92 8.87 4.50
CA ILE A 262 8.10 9.03 3.64
C ILE A 262 7.72 8.86 2.17
N VAL A 263 8.22 9.79 1.34
CA VAL A 263 8.13 9.73 -0.12
C VAL A 263 9.52 9.53 -0.67
N MET A 264 9.75 8.43 -1.40
CA MET A 264 11.03 8.11 -2.02
C MET A 264 10.88 7.91 -3.52
N ALA A 265 11.66 8.67 -4.30
CA ALA A 265 11.75 8.54 -5.76
C ALA A 265 10.44 8.72 -6.55
N SER A 266 9.33 8.95 -5.89
CA SER A 266 8.01 9.05 -6.53
C SER A 266 7.73 10.43 -7.11
N GLU A 267 6.79 10.49 -8.06
CA GLU A 267 6.44 11.70 -8.77
C GLU A 267 4.97 12.06 -8.57
N ASN A 268 4.65 13.35 -8.51
CA ASN A 268 3.27 13.82 -8.46
C ASN A 268 2.52 13.30 -7.22
N VAL A 269 3.05 13.59 -6.04
CA VAL A 269 2.48 13.18 -4.74
C VAL A 269 1.92 14.40 -4.02
N GLU A 270 0.68 14.32 -3.56
CA GLU A 270 -0.01 15.35 -2.80
C GLU A 270 -0.34 14.83 -1.39
N ILE A 271 0.22 15.49 -0.36
CA ILE A 271 0.07 15.10 1.05
C ILE A 271 -0.63 16.24 1.79
N PHE A 272 -1.86 16.02 2.22
CA PHE A 272 -2.66 17.10 2.78
C PHE A 272 -3.68 16.65 3.83
N ASN A 273 -4.04 17.55 4.73
CA ASN A 273 -5.01 17.33 5.80
C ASN A 273 -4.69 16.16 6.73
N ASN A 274 -3.44 15.69 6.79
CA ASN A 274 -3.08 14.60 7.69
C ASN A 274 -2.73 15.13 9.09
N GLU A 275 -2.93 14.28 10.10
CA GLU A 275 -2.36 14.42 11.43
C GLU A 275 -1.10 13.54 11.51
N ILE A 276 0.07 14.16 11.68
CA ILE A 276 1.37 13.48 11.67
C ILE A 276 2.13 13.90 12.92
N GLY A 277 2.39 12.97 13.83
CA GLY A 277 3.04 13.39 15.08
C GLY A 277 3.35 12.26 16.04
N ASN A 278 4.07 12.59 17.09
CA ASN A 278 4.60 11.63 18.06
C ASN A 278 5.46 10.53 17.38
N ASN A 279 6.05 10.84 16.24
CA ASN A 279 6.97 9.93 15.56
C ASN A 279 8.39 10.16 16.09
N ALA A 280 9.08 9.06 16.38
CA ALA A 280 10.32 9.12 17.14
C ALA A 280 11.46 9.84 16.40
N THR A 281 11.53 9.73 15.06
CA THR A 281 12.61 10.26 14.23
C THR A 281 12.16 11.43 13.35
N VAL A 282 11.18 11.25 12.46
CA VAL A 282 10.73 12.29 11.50
C VAL A 282 9.24 12.16 11.21
N ASN A 283 8.52 13.28 11.16
CA ASN A 283 7.11 13.27 10.82
C ASN A 283 6.88 13.03 9.33
N LEU A 284 7.57 13.79 8.46
CA LEU A 284 7.47 13.64 7.02
C LEU A 284 8.84 13.80 6.36
N ALA A 285 9.22 12.81 5.53
CA ALA A 285 10.46 12.81 4.79
C ALA A 285 10.22 12.73 3.28
N VAL A 286 11.00 13.50 2.51
CA VAL A 286 11.10 13.39 1.05
C VAL A 286 12.54 13.06 0.70
N VAL A 287 12.78 11.95 0.02
CA VAL A 287 14.13 11.46 -0.22
C VAL A 287 14.30 10.93 -1.65
N ALA A 288 15.50 11.03 -2.16
CA ALA A 288 15.90 10.35 -3.39
C ALA A 288 16.03 8.85 -3.13
N GLY A 289 15.78 8.06 -4.15
CA GLY A 289 16.03 6.62 -4.11
C GLY A 289 17.50 6.28 -4.30
N GLU A 290 17.82 5.01 -4.21
CA GLU A 290 19.18 4.51 -4.40
C GLU A 290 19.65 4.63 -5.85
N ASP A 291 20.97 4.60 -6.03
CA ASP A 291 21.57 4.53 -7.37
C ASP A 291 21.27 3.14 -7.99
N SER A 292 20.86 3.15 -9.25
CA SER A 292 20.60 1.92 -10.00
C SER A 292 21.08 2.07 -11.44
N ASP A 293 21.49 0.96 -12.04
CA ASP A 293 21.80 0.87 -13.47
C ASP A 293 20.54 0.70 -14.35
N ASP A 294 19.35 0.65 -13.75
CA ASP A 294 18.08 0.56 -14.47
C ASP A 294 17.79 1.86 -15.24
N PRO A 295 17.77 1.84 -16.58
CA PRO A 295 17.61 3.05 -17.40
C PRO A 295 16.20 3.67 -17.29
N ASN A 296 15.23 2.96 -16.76
CA ASN A 296 13.85 3.43 -16.61
C ASN A 296 13.58 4.04 -15.22
N TYR A 297 14.48 3.81 -14.27
CA TYR A 297 14.31 4.29 -12.90
C TYR A 297 14.63 5.76 -12.75
N GLN A 298 13.75 6.49 -12.10
CA GLN A 298 13.89 7.91 -11.75
C GLN A 298 13.99 8.06 -10.24
N LYS A 299 15.22 8.09 -9.72
CA LYS A 299 15.45 8.13 -8.27
C LYS A 299 15.10 9.46 -7.58
N PHE A 300 14.85 10.53 -8.33
CA PHE A 300 14.61 11.85 -7.74
C PHE A 300 13.12 12.12 -7.60
N PRO A 301 12.62 12.42 -6.38
CA PRO A 301 11.23 12.81 -6.19
C PRO A 301 10.93 14.12 -6.93
N LYS A 302 9.73 14.21 -7.56
CA LYS A 302 9.33 15.36 -8.34
C LYS A 302 7.88 15.74 -8.08
N ARG A 303 7.55 17.03 -8.14
CA ARG A 303 6.18 17.54 -7.97
C ARG A 303 5.52 17.03 -6.69
N ILE A 304 6.21 17.17 -5.57
CA ILE A 304 5.67 16.82 -4.27
C ILE A 304 5.00 18.05 -3.68
N GLN A 305 3.74 17.93 -3.27
CA GLN A 305 2.95 18.99 -2.67
C GLN A 305 2.56 18.59 -1.24
N ILE A 306 2.92 19.41 -0.26
CA ILE A 306 2.67 19.17 1.17
C ILE A 306 1.91 20.37 1.72
N HIS A 307 0.63 20.18 2.07
CA HIS A 307 -0.15 21.30 2.54
C HIS A 307 -1.29 20.93 3.51
N ASN A 308 -1.68 21.89 4.35
CA ASN A 308 -2.78 21.75 5.31
C ASN A 308 -2.63 20.57 6.29
N ASN A 309 -1.43 20.07 6.52
CA ASN A 309 -1.20 19.02 7.52
C ASN A 309 -1.06 19.62 8.92
N GLN A 310 -1.37 18.81 9.92
CA GLN A 310 -1.17 19.13 11.32
C GLN A 310 0.00 18.28 11.84
N PHE A 311 1.04 18.94 12.34
CA PHE A 311 2.21 18.27 12.88
C PHE A 311 2.19 18.28 14.40
N GLY A 312 2.57 17.16 15.01
CA GLY A 312 2.75 16.99 16.44
C GLY A 312 4.22 16.77 16.80
N PRO A 313 4.55 16.44 18.05
CA PRO A 313 5.92 16.22 18.49
C PRO A 313 6.69 15.24 17.62
N VAL A 314 8.00 15.49 17.41
CA VAL A 314 8.88 14.69 16.55
C VAL A 314 10.31 14.68 17.10
N GLY A 315 11.13 13.72 16.70
CA GLY A 315 12.57 13.70 16.93
C GLY A 315 12.97 13.53 18.39
N PHE A 316 12.13 12.97 19.23
CA PHE A 316 12.39 12.81 20.66
C PHE A 316 13.21 11.56 21.00
N ASP A 317 13.35 10.61 20.06
CA ASP A 317 14.15 9.38 20.17
C ASP A 317 14.54 8.90 18.77
N PRO A 318 15.38 9.65 18.03
CA PRO A 318 15.68 9.37 16.63
C PRO A 318 16.45 8.07 16.46
N ASP A 319 16.18 7.36 15.37
CA ASP A 319 16.87 6.12 15.04
C ASP A 319 18.26 6.43 14.47
N GLU A 320 19.29 5.97 15.15
CA GLU A 320 20.69 6.16 14.72
C GLU A 320 21.18 5.02 13.79
N ARG A 321 20.31 4.11 13.36
CA ARG A 321 20.61 3.04 12.40
C ARG A 321 20.34 3.51 10.97
N GLY A 322 20.94 2.83 10.00
CA GLY A 322 20.80 3.19 8.59
C GLY A 322 21.51 4.51 8.23
N ALA A 323 21.20 5.07 7.09
CA ALA A 323 21.86 6.29 6.58
C ALA A 323 21.12 7.58 6.97
N LEU A 324 19.81 7.59 6.92
CA LEU A 324 19.01 8.81 7.04
C LEU A 324 18.99 9.39 8.46
N GLY A 325 18.74 8.54 9.46
CA GLY A 325 18.61 8.98 10.84
C GLY A 325 19.86 9.67 11.38
N PRO A 326 21.06 9.06 11.28
CA PRO A 326 22.30 9.68 11.71
C PRO A 326 22.61 11.01 11.00
N ILE A 327 22.40 11.09 9.69
CA ILE A 327 22.63 12.33 8.92
C ILE A 327 21.65 13.42 9.38
N LEU A 328 20.39 13.06 9.58
CA LEU A 328 19.38 14.00 10.08
C LEU A 328 19.77 14.55 11.45
N VAL A 329 20.15 13.68 12.39
CA VAL A 329 20.58 14.09 13.74
C VAL A 329 21.83 14.97 13.69
N GLU A 330 22.81 14.63 12.84
CA GLU A 330 24.05 15.40 12.71
C GLU A 330 23.80 16.80 12.16
N ILE A 331 22.94 16.95 11.14
CA ILE A 331 22.68 18.24 10.49
C ILE A 331 21.67 19.07 11.27
N ALA A 332 20.57 18.49 11.71
CA ALA A 332 19.51 19.17 12.42
C ALA A 332 19.85 19.43 13.92
N SER A 333 20.85 18.73 14.45
CA SER A 333 21.23 18.77 15.85
C SER A 333 20.09 18.38 16.80
N GLU A 334 19.78 19.22 17.81
CA GLU A 334 18.75 18.91 18.83
C GLU A 334 17.30 19.20 18.35
N ASN A 335 17.14 19.84 17.19
CA ASN A 335 15.84 20.33 16.71
C ASN A 335 15.47 19.65 15.39
N ILE A 336 15.10 18.37 15.45
CA ILE A 336 14.60 17.65 14.28
C ILE A 336 13.29 18.27 13.81
N PRO A 337 13.18 18.68 12.54
CA PRO A 337 11.99 19.35 12.03
C PRO A 337 10.86 18.37 11.67
N ASP A 338 9.67 18.92 11.48
CA ASP A 338 8.49 18.19 11.08
C ASP A 338 8.62 17.60 9.67
N ILE A 339 9.16 18.42 8.76
CA ILE A 339 9.33 18.07 7.34
C ILE A 339 10.82 18.09 6.99
N MET A 340 11.31 16.99 6.45
CA MET A 340 12.68 16.85 5.98
C MET A 340 12.70 16.54 4.49
N TRP A 341 13.57 17.22 3.76
CA TRP A 341 13.96 16.88 2.39
C TRP A 341 15.47 16.64 2.33
N ASP A 342 15.91 15.57 1.70
CA ASP A 342 17.35 15.30 1.56
C ASP A 342 18.08 16.28 0.63
N GLY A 343 17.35 16.99 -0.24
CA GLY A 343 17.90 17.96 -1.17
C GLY A 343 18.69 17.35 -2.33
N ILE A 344 18.57 16.04 -2.53
CA ILE A 344 19.29 15.34 -3.62
C ILE A 344 18.54 15.54 -4.94
N LEU A 345 19.25 16.14 -5.90
CA LEU A 345 18.73 16.50 -7.22
C LEU A 345 19.65 15.96 -8.34
N PRO A 346 19.17 15.89 -9.59
CA PRO A 346 20.04 15.70 -10.74
C PRO A 346 21.15 16.76 -10.79
N PHE A 347 22.39 16.37 -11.03
CA PHE A 347 23.54 17.26 -10.95
C PHE A 347 23.38 18.60 -11.73
N TRP A 348 22.76 18.56 -12.91
CA TRP A 348 22.49 19.74 -13.71
C TRP A 348 21.53 20.74 -13.05
N GLN A 349 20.64 20.29 -12.14
CA GLN A 349 19.72 21.17 -11.43
C GLN A 349 20.40 22.00 -10.34
N TYR A 350 21.51 21.53 -9.79
CA TYR A 350 22.35 22.38 -8.91
C TYR A 350 22.99 23.58 -9.67
N LEU A 351 23.17 23.45 -10.97
CA LEU A 351 23.77 24.51 -11.78
C LEU A 351 22.76 25.45 -12.42
N LEU A 352 21.63 24.91 -12.86
CA LEU A 352 20.61 25.63 -13.65
C LEU A 352 19.31 25.93 -12.87
N GLY A 353 19.20 25.41 -11.67
CA GLY A 353 17.97 25.41 -10.88
C GLY A 353 17.02 24.30 -11.27
N GLN A 354 16.13 23.95 -10.35
CA GLN A 354 15.09 22.95 -10.56
C GLN A 354 13.96 23.55 -11.43
N PRO A 355 13.44 22.82 -12.45
CA PRO A 355 12.27 23.25 -13.20
C PRO A 355 11.09 23.56 -12.29
N ALA A 356 10.32 24.61 -12.62
CA ALA A 356 9.25 25.07 -11.74
C ALA A 356 8.14 24.03 -11.49
N ASP A 357 7.92 23.16 -12.46
CA ASP A 357 6.92 22.09 -12.43
C ASP A 357 7.44 20.78 -11.81
N GLU A 358 8.72 20.71 -11.43
CA GLU A 358 9.29 19.55 -10.72
C GLU A 358 9.53 19.79 -9.22
N LYS A 359 9.27 21.02 -8.75
CA LYS A 359 9.62 21.44 -7.39
C LYS A 359 8.80 20.74 -6.31
N LEU A 360 9.45 20.64 -5.14
CA LEU A 360 8.76 20.49 -3.86
C LEU A 360 8.02 21.79 -3.53
N VAL A 361 6.75 21.69 -3.18
CA VAL A 361 5.92 22.82 -2.72
C VAL A 361 5.38 22.51 -1.33
N ILE A 362 5.59 23.43 -0.40
CA ILE A 362 5.12 23.33 0.99
C ILE A 362 4.32 24.60 1.29
N ASP A 363 3.06 24.44 1.69
CA ASP A 363 2.17 25.59 1.95
C ASP A 363 1.15 25.25 3.05
N SER A 364 0.73 26.25 3.83
CA SER A 364 -0.41 26.17 4.73
C SER A 364 -0.35 25.02 5.77
N ASN A 365 0.84 24.66 6.26
CA ASN A 365 1.02 23.62 7.27
C ASN A 365 1.14 24.20 8.72
N GLY A 366 0.56 25.37 8.97
CA GLY A 366 0.63 26.01 10.30
C GLY A 366 2.06 26.41 10.70
N ASP A 367 2.46 26.02 11.90
CA ASP A 367 3.80 26.32 12.46
C ASP A 367 4.83 25.20 12.15
N ALA A 368 4.61 24.40 11.10
CA ALA A 368 5.51 23.31 10.74
C ALA A 368 6.94 23.78 10.50
N THR A 369 7.87 23.05 11.04
CA THR A 369 9.30 23.26 10.86
C THR A 369 9.82 22.43 9.68
N PHE A 370 10.87 22.92 9.00
CA PHE A 370 11.40 22.31 7.79
C PHE A 370 12.93 22.30 7.76
N ILE A 371 13.51 21.30 7.11
CA ILE A 371 14.89 21.31 6.71
C ILE A 371 15.08 20.66 5.32
N ASN A 372 15.80 21.35 4.45
CA ASN A 372 16.50 20.73 3.32
C ASN A 372 17.91 20.38 3.80
N LEU A 373 18.24 19.10 3.83
CA LEU A 373 19.55 18.63 4.32
C LEU A 373 20.70 19.01 3.40
N ASP A 374 20.44 19.35 2.14
CA ASP A 374 21.47 19.58 1.13
C ASP A 374 22.51 18.44 1.09
N ALA A 375 22.00 17.20 1.19
CA ALA A 375 22.81 16.01 1.47
C ALA A 375 23.87 15.71 0.40
N PHE A 376 23.63 16.10 -0.85
CA PHE A 376 24.63 15.95 -1.92
C PHE A 376 25.93 16.71 -1.58
N TRP A 377 25.84 18.00 -1.21
CA TRP A 377 27.00 18.77 -0.86
C TRP A 377 27.62 18.38 0.46
N TYR A 378 26.79 17.95 1.42
CA TYR A 378 27.28 17.39 2.68
C TYR A 378 28.24 16.22 2.46
N VAL A 379 27.92 15.30 1.55
CA VAL A 379 28.73 14.10 1.29
C VAL A 379 29.88 14.38 0.34
N VAL A 380 29.65 15.14 -0.75
CA VAL A 380 30.63 15.29 -1.85
C VAL A 380 31.63 16.40 -1.60
N LEU A 381 31.15 17.55 -1.14
CA LEU A 381 32.00 18.73 -0.87
C LEU A 381 31.44 19.51 0.33
N PRO A 382 31.69 19.08 1.56
CA PRO A 382 31.12 19.68 2.77
C PRO A 382 31.35 21.21 2.92
N TYR A 383 32.35 21.77 2.28
CA TYR A 383 32.60 23.20 2.27
C TYR A 383 31.47 24.01 1.60
N PHE A 384 30.73 23.40 0.68
CA PHE A 384 29.57 24.02 -0.01
C PHE A 384 28.23 23.66 0.59
N HIS A 385 28.23 22.82 1.62
CA HIS A 385 27.02 22.39 2.31
C HIS A 385 26.32 23.58 2.99
N GLN A 386 25.05 23.79 2.65
CA GLN A 386 24.22 24.88 3.17
C GLN A 386 22.78 24.37 3.35
N PRO A 387 22.48 23.74 4.48
CA PRO A 387 21.11 23.32 4.75
C PRO A 387 20.19 24.53 4.83
N GLU A 388 18.98 24.41 4.26
CA GLU A 388 17.97 25.46 4.25
C GLU A 388 16.83 25.09 5.22
N THR A 389 16.50 26.02 6.11
CA THR A 389 15.43 25.84 7.09
C THR A 389 14.27 26.82 6.89
N ASP A 390 14.38 27.74 5.95
CA ASP A 390 13.31 28.67 5.62
C ASP A 390 12.27 27.96 4.74
N ILE A 391 11.15 27.56 5.33
CA ILE A 391 10.05 26.87 4.65
C ILE A 391 9.40 27.74 3.55
N ASP A 392 9.45 29.09 3.70
CA ASP A 392 8.82 30.02 2.76
C ASP A 392 9.48 29.99 1.38
N VAL A 393 10.75 29.55 1.29
CA VAL A 393 11.45 29.33 0.03
C VAL A 393 10.78 28.28 -0.84
N PHE A 394 10.04 27.36 -0.22
CA PHE A 394 9.32 26.26 -0.87
C PHE A 394 7.82 26.55 -1.05
N SER A 395 7.36 27.74 -0.68
CA SER A 395 5.97 28.13 -0.90
C SER A 395 5.64 28.24 -2.39
N GLY A 396 4.40 27.89 -2.76
CA GLY A 396 4.02 27.92 -4.15
C GLY A 396 2.52 27.61 -4.37
N ASN A 397 2.12 27.58 -5.63
CA ASN A 397 0.75 27.24 -5.96
C ASN A 397 0.54 25.72 -5.87
N ILE A 398 -0.42 25.30 -5.07
CA ILE A 398 -0.89 23.92 -5.05
C ILE A 398 -1.74 23.65 -6.28
N SER A 399 -1.47 22.53 -6.94
CA SER A 399 -2.25 22.02 -8.09
C SER A 399 -2.85 20.68 -7.70
N PRO A 400 -4.09 20.64 -7.17
CA PRO A 400 -4.71 19.43 -6.66
C PRO A 400 -4.74 18.31 -7.69
N LEU A 401 -4.38 17.11 -7.27
CA LEU A 401 -4.47 15.93 -8.10
C LEU A 401 -5.92 15.43 -8.22
N PRO A 402 -6.28 14.77 -9.34
CA PRO A 402 -7.61 14.21 -9.50
C PRO A 402 -7.86 13.06 -8.53
N ALA A 403 -9.10 12.96 -8.04
CA ALA A 403 -9.53 11.84 -7.20
C ALA A 403 -9.61 10.53 -8.00
N VAL A 404 -9.21 9.44 -7.37
CA VAL A 404 -9.39 8.11 -7.93
C VAL A 404 -10.87 7.76 -8.02
N GLN A 405 -11.27 7.19 -9.14
CA GLN A 405 -12.64 6.73 -9.39
C GLN A 405 -12.63 5.21 -9.58
N LEU A 406 -13.26 4.48 -8.67
CA LEU A 406 -13.49 3.05 -8.82
C LEU A 406 -14.97 2.77 -9.09
N VAL A 407 -15.22 1.85 -10.01
CA VAL A 407 -16.57 1.31 -10.24
C VAL A 407 -16.65 0.01 -9.45
N PHE A 408 -17.51 -0.04 -8.45
CA PHE A 408 -17.73 -1.24 -7.64
C PHE A 408 -18.65 -2.20 -8.36
N PRO A 409 -18.42 -3.51 -8.29
CA PRO A 409 -19.40 -4.50 -8.71
C PRO A 409 -20.63 -4.41 -7.79
N ASP A 410 -21.81 -4.55 -8.37
CA ASP A 410 -23.10 -4.52 -7.67
C ASP A 410 -23.26 -5.69 -6.70
#